data_cbc81f3a0647219f19350aad3b46ba87
#
_entry.id   cbc81f3a0647219f19350aad3b46ba87
#
_cell.length_a   1.000
_cell.length_b   1.000
_cell.length_c   1.000
_cell.angle_alpha   90.00
_cell.angle_beta   90.00
_cell.angle_gamma   90.00
#
_symmetry.space_group_name_H-M   'P 1'
#
loop_
_entity.id
_entity.type
_entity.pdbx_description
1 polymer ?
#
loop_
_entity_poly.entity_id
_entity_poly.type
_entity_poly.pdbx_seq_one_letter_code
_entity_poly.pdbx_strand_id
1 'polypeptide(L)'
;MVLRIFNSWTVGAVLAVCLLGNPGDDLSHAARAKARSRPPDLKILSVNPAPLPYVPNGNPLTLTIKVELPKVIPEDALLDVSTLITSTSRSSFRLLSSRQMLPTTGDPDLGVEDTRRLDVVQTWDGTDNNARVVVQGMYDYQVQVKLMVLNKSGSPVTRLSAWKKRGNFEVKGQPPSGSD
;
A
#
# COMPACT_ATOMS: atom_id res chain seq x y z
N MET A 1 -23.05 7.97 -54.81
CA MET A 1 -23.74 9.25 -54.77
C MET A 1 -23.12 10.08 -53.70
N VAL A 2 -22.03 10.75 -53.99
CA VAL A 2 -21.91 12.20 -54.27
C VAL A 2 -22.52 13.01 -53.11
N LEU A 3 -21.74 13.66 -52.27
CA LEU A 3 -21.36 15.05 -52.44
C LEU A 3 -20.29 15.50 -51.43
N ARG A 4 -19.20 16.02 -51.97
CA ARG A 4 -18.22 16.89 -51.37
C ARG A 4 -18.84 18.25 -51.05
N ILE A 5 -18.44 18.94 -49.97
CA ILE A 5 -18.31 20.40 -49.99
C ILE A 5 -17.05 20.80 -49.22
N PHE A 6 -16.16 21.42 -49.94
CA PHE A 6 -15.03 22.25 -49.55
C PHE A 6 -15.52 23.63 -49.07
N ASN A 7 -14.83 24.25 -48.14
CA ASN A 7 -14.52 25.70 -48.11
C ASN A 7 -13.52 25.90 -46.97
N SER A 8 -12.28 26.20 -47.19
CA SER A 8 -11.57 27.31 -47.85
C SER A 8 -11.61 28.63 -47.06
N TRP A 9 -10.40 28.99 -46.57
CA TRP A 9 -9.81 30.30 -46.40
C TRP A 9 -10.37 31.27 -45.35
N THR A 10 -9.48 31.71 -44.44
CA THR A 10 -8.99 33.11 -44.49
C THR A 10 -7.69 33.27 -43.70
N VAL A 11 -6.76 33.83 -44.41
CA VAL A 11 -5.48 34.42 -44.03
C VAL A 11 -5.78 35.82 -43.42
N GLY A 12 -5.02 36.22 -42.41
CA GLY A 12 -5.04 37.64 -41.96
C GLY A 12 -4.42 37.75 -40.55
N ALA A 13 -3.37 38.17 -40.48
CA ALA A 13 -2.66 39.42 -40.32
C ALA A 13 -1.76 39.39 -39.05
N VAL A 14 -0.51 39.54 -39.33
CA VAL A 14 0.59 39.88 -38.42
C VAL A 14 0.31 41.24 -37.77
N LEU A 15 0.41 41.31 -36.45
CA LEU A 15 0.63 42.56 -35.75
C LEU A 15 1.73 42.36 -34.70
N ALA A 16 2.91 42.82 -35.08
CA ALA A 16 4.02 43.04 -34.19
C ALA A 16 3.68 44.23 -33.30
N VAL A 17 3.70 44.04 -32.00
CA VAL A 17 3.77 45.14 -31.04
C VAL A 17 4.98 44.93 -30.16
N CYS A 18 5.82 45.94 -30.21
CA CYS A 18 7.11 46.10 -29.59
C CYS A 18 7.08 46.06 -28.07
N LEU A 19 8.11 45.44 -27.56
CA LEU A 19 8.95 45.79 -26.42
C LEU A 19 8.52 47.04 -25.62
N LEU A 20 8.07 46.82 -24.40
CA LEU A 20 8.44 47.64 -23.26
C LEU A 20 8.83 46.72 -22.12
N GLY A 21 10.14 46.71 -21.83
CA GLY A 21 10.70 45.98 -20.75
C GLY A 21 10.17 46.47 -19.42
N ASN A 22 9.71 45.54 -18.57
CA ASN A 22 9.62 45.76 -17.14
C ASN A 22 10.75 44.95 -16.51
N PRO A 23 11.80 45.62 -16.01
CA PRO A 23 12.78 44.98 -15.16
C PRO A 23 12.25 45.00 -13.71
N GLY A 24 11.67 43.95 -13.24
CA GLY A 24 11.27 43.89 -11.84
C GLY A 24 10.23 42.88 -11.51
N ASP A 25 10.50 41.57 -11.69
CA ASP A 25 9.85 40.52 -10.92
C ASP A 25 10.73 39.27 -10.86
N ASP A 26 11.99 39.52 -10.51
CA ASP A 26 12.81 38.54 -9.83
C ASP A 26 12.39 38.55 -8.35
N LEU A 27 11.50 37.71 -7.93
CA LEU A 27 11.34 37.25 -6.54
C LEU A 27 10.02 36.50 -6.36
N SER A 28 9.92 35.29 -6.92
CA SER A 28 9.05 34.29 -6.29
C SER A 28 9.32 32.86 -6.78
N HIS A 29 10.60 32.51 -6.93
CA HIS A 29 10.98 31.13 -6.66
C HIS A 29 11.05 30.97 -5.12
N ALA A 30 9.98 31.38 -4.45
CA ALA A 30 9.73 30.94 -3.09
C ALA A 30 9.71 29.40 -3.16
N ALA A 31 10.82 28.83 -2.70
CA ALA A 31 10.99 27.43 -2.47
C ALA A 31 9.69 26.93 -1.83
N ARG A 32 8.92 26.18 -2.59
CA ARG A 32 7.77 25.42 -2.10
C ARG A 32 8.38 24.48 -1.08
N ALA A 33 8.48 24.94 0.16
CA ALA A 33 8.92 24.16 1.29
C ALA A 33 8.05 22.91 1.23
N LYS A 34 8.70 21.80 0.88
CA LYS A 34 8.06 20.49 0.79
C LYS A 34 7.47 20.28 2.17
N ALA A 35 6.17 20.57 2.32
CA ALA A 35 5.48 20.44 3.59
C ALA A 35 5.75 19.01 4.02
N ARG A 36 6.55 18.85 5.08
CA ARG A 36 6.84 17.53 5.64
C ARG A 36 5.48 17.00 6.08
N SER A 37 4.93 16.09 5.31
CA SER A 37 3.65 15.45 5.64
C SER A 37 3.81 14.84 7.03
N ARG A 38 2.99 15.32 7.97
CA ARG A 38 2.96 14.75 9.31
C ARG A 38 2.72 13.24 9.18
N PRO A 39 3.47 12.40 9.92
CA PRO A 39 3.24 10.97 9.88
C PRO A 39 1.78 10.67 10.25
N PRO A 40 1.12 9.75 9.55
CA PRO A 40 -0.25 9.39 9.86
C PRO A 40 -0.35 8.81 11.27
N ASP A 41 -1.49 9.03 11.94
CA ASP A 41 -1.74 8.48 13.29
C ASP A 41 -1.88 6.94 13.27
N LEU A 42 -2.17 6.35 12.11
CA LEU A 42 -2.12 4.90 11.88
C LEU A 42 -0.71 4.52 11.44
N LYS A 43 -0.06 3.58 12.14
CA LYS A 43 1.33 3.20 11.86
C LYS A 43 1.53 1.70 11.85
N ILE A 44 2.44 1.22 10.99
CA ILE A 44 2.99 -0.13 11.05
C ILE A 44 4.27 -0.08 11.87
N LEU A 45 4.25 -0.66 13.07
CA LEU A 45 5.39 -0.66 13.99
C LEU A 45 6.46 -1.65 13.52
N SER A 46 6.06 -2.91 13.30
CA SER A 46 6.96 -3.96 12.83
C SER A 46 6.24 -4.94 11.92
N VAL A 47 7.02 -5.66 11.11
CA VAL A 47 6.60 -6.82 10.34
C VAL A 47 7.65 -7.89 10.54
N ASN A 48 7.25 -9.03 11.09
CA ASN A 48 8.14 -10.13 11.44
C ASN A 48 7.70 -11.39 10.69
N PRO A 49 8.37 -11.73 9.57
CA PRO A 49 8.17 -13.02 8.92
C PRO A 49 8.86 -14.13 9.71
N ALA A 50 8.21 -15.27 9.88
CA ALA A 50 8.77 -16.47 10.53
C ALA A 50 8.09 -17.74 9.98
N PRO A 51 8.82 -18.86 9.85
CA PRO A 51 10.24 -19.06 10.09
C PRO A 51 11.11 -18.47 8.97
N LEU A 52 12.38 -18.17 9.28
CA LEU A 52 13.37 -17.75 8.31
C LEU A 52 14.66 -18.57 8.43
N PRO A 53 15.30 -18.95 7.30
CA PRO A 53 14.81 -18.84 5.93
C PRO A 53 13.56 -19.69 5.73
N TYR A 54 12.68 -19.27 4.82
CA TYR A 54 11.44 -19.98 4.55
C TYR A 54 11.67 -21.14 3.58
N VAL A 55 11.10 -22.32 3.92
CA VAL A 55 11.09 -23.50 3.04
C VAL A 55 9.64 -23.90 2.79
N PRO A 56 9.15 -23.89 1.54
CA PRO A 56 7.80 -24.32 1.21
C PRO A 56 7.66 -25.85 1.35
N ASN A 57 7.47 -26.34 2.56
CA ASN A 57 7.40 -27.77 2.89
C ASN A 57 6.08 -28.16 3.58
N GLY A 58 5.03 -27.39 3.31
CA GLY A 58 3.72 -27.58 3.95
C GLY A 58 3.49 -26.71 5.19
N ASN A 59 4.54 -26.16 5.79
CA ASN A 59 4.40 -25.19 6.87
C ASN A 59 4.30 -23.78 6.29
N PRO A 60 3.31 -22.97 6.65
CA PRO A 60 3.18 -21.62 6.11
C PRO A 60 4.21 -20.66 6.74
N LEU A 61 4.64 -19.67 5.94
CA LEU A 61 5.30 -18.49 6.47
C LEU A 61 4.26 -17.61 7.16
N THR A 62 4.52 -17.25 8.41
CA THR A 62 3.67 -16.35 9.19
C THR A 62 4.28 -14.96 9.20
N LEU A 63 3.50 -13.94 8.81
CA LEU A 63 3.87 -12.54 8.95
C LEU A 63 3.08 -11.94 10.12
N THR A 64 3.78 -11.63 11.21
CA THR A 64 3.19 -10.91 12.35
C THR A 64 3.39 -9.41 12.14
N ILE A 65 2.30 -8.68 11.96
CA ILE A 65 2.27 -7.25 11.65
C ILE A 65 1.76 -6.51 12.88
N LYS A 66 2.63 -5.71 13.52
CA LYS A 66 2.23 -4.87 14.66
C LYS A 66 1.78 -3.51 14.16
N VAL A 67 0.56 -3.14 14.51
CA VAL A 67 -0.08 -1.90 14.08
C VAL A 67 -0.38 -1.03 15.29
N GLU A 68 -0.06 0.26 15.19
CA GLU A 68 -0.51 1.28 16.14
C GLU A 68 -1.72 2.00 15.54
N LEU A 69 -2.86 1.90 16.24
CA LEU A 69 -4.12 2.52 15.85
C LEU A 69 -4.17 4.00 16.26
N PRO A 70 -4.99 4.84 15.59
CA PRO A 70 -5.20 6.22 15.99
C PRO A 70 -5.86 6.32 17.37
N LYS A 71 -5.72 7.49 18.01
CA LYS A 71 -6.33 7.74 19.34
C LYS A 71 -7.84 7.64 19.33
N VAL A 72 -8.45 8.02 18.22
CA VAL A 72 -9.91 7.98 18.03
C VAL A 72 -10.20 7.01 16.91
N ILE A 73 -10.91 5.95 17.22
CA ILE A 73 -11.39 4.95 16.26
C ILE A 73 -12.87 5.26 16.01
N PRO A 74 -13.26 5.53 14.75
CA PRO A 74 -14.67 5.74 14.40
C PRO A 74 -15.49 4.49 14.69
N GLU A 75 -16.78 4.66 14.91
CA GLU A 75 -17.75 3.56 14.90
C GLU A 75 -17.71 2.84 13.54
N ASP A 76 -17.97 1.54 13.54
CA ASP A 76 -17.92 0.69 12.34
C ASP A 76 -16.58 0.74 11.57
N ALA A 77 -15.49 0.96 12.31
CA ALA A 77 -14.16 0.97 11.71
C ALA A 77 -13.69 -0.44 11.36
N LEU A 78 -13.15 -0.55 10.14
CA LEU A 78 -12.52 -1.74 9.59
C LEU A 78 -11.02 -1.51 9.44
N LEU A 79 -10.20 -2.43 9.92
CA LEU A 79 -8.78 -2.49 9.59
C LEU A 79 -8.59 -3.41 8.39
N ASP A 80 -8.08 -2.87 7.29
CA ASP A 80 -7.72 -3.60 6.07
C ASP A 80 -6.20 -3.68 5.99
N VAL A 81 -5.68 -4.90 6.04
CA VAL A 81 -4.23 -5.18 5.96
C VAL A 81 -3.96 -6.00 4.72
N SER A 82 -3.12 -5.48 3.85
CA SER A 82 -2.70 -6.15 2.63
C SER A 82 -1.19 -6.26 2.55
N THR A 83 -0.71 -7.45 2.19
CA THR A 83 0.72 -7.73 1.99
C THR A 83 0.93 -8.27 0.59
N LEU A 84 1.75 -7.55 -0.18
CA LEU A 84 2.23 -8.01 -1.47
C LEU A 84 3.60 -8.66 -1.27
N ILE A 85 3.72 -9.93 -1.64
CA ILE A 85 4.98 -10.67 -1.69
C ILE A 85 5.36 -10.82 -3.15
N THR A 86 6.61 -10.50 -3.50
CA THR A 86 7.06 -10.50 -4.90
C THR A 86 8.47 -11.04 -4.99
N SER A 87 8.75 -11.91 -5.96
CA SER A 87 10.13 -12.30 -6.27
C SER A 87 10.94 -11.11 -6.76
N THR A 88 12.25 -11.11 -6.54
CA THR A 88 13.14 -10.04 -7.01
C THR A 88 13.06 -9.87 -8.53
N SER A 89 12.89 -10.97 -9.27
CA SER A 89 12.68 -10.95 -10.73
C SER A 89 11.26 -10.49 -11.13
N ARG A 90 10.35 -10.31 -10.17
CA ARG A 90 8.92 -9.99 -10.39
C ARG A 90 8.17 -11.03 -11.25
N SER A 91 8.72 -12.23 -11.38
CA SER A 91 8.09 -13.34 -12.13
C SER A 91 6.97 -14.01 -11.36
N SER A 92 6.97 -13.91 -10.04
CA SER A 92 5.90 -14.42 -9.18
C SER A 92 5.53 -13.40 -8.11
N PHE A 93 4.23 -13.37 -7.76
CA PHE A 93 3.72 -12.51 -6.70
C PHE A 93 2.52 -13.18 -6.00
N ARG A 94 2.32 -12.79 -4.74
CA ARG A 94 1.15 -13.18 -3.93
C ARG A 94 0.62 -11.96 -3.20
N LEU A 95 -0.68 -11.77 -3.27
CA LEU A 95 -1.38 -10.77 -2.47
C LEU A 95 -2.13 -11.46 -1.34
N LEU A 96 -1.75 -11.15 -0.11
CA LEU A 96 -2.47 -11.54 1.10
C LEU A 96 -3.35 -10.36 1.52
N SER A 97 -4.57 -10.63 1.96
CA SER A 97 -5.48 -9.59 2.46
C SER A 97 -6.26 -10.12 3.65
N SER A 98 -6.36 -9.31 4.69
CA SER A 98 -7.18 -9.58 5.86
C SER A 98 -7.95 -8.33 6.25
N ARG A 99 -9.19 -8.50 6.69
CA ARG A 99 -10.06 -7.44 7.21
C ARG A 99 -10.63 -7.86 8.54
N GLN A 100 -10.66 -6.92 9.46
CA GLN A 100 -11.29 -7.12 10.76
C GLN A 100 -11.99 -5.86 11.23
N MET A 101 -13.13 -6.03 11.89
CA MET A 101 -13.80 -4.95 12.61
C MET A 101 -12.93 -4.56 13.80
N LEU A 102 -12.83 -3.26 14.05
CA LEU A 102 -12.18 -2.77 15.25
C LEU A 102 -13.24 -2.54 16.33
N PRO A 103 -12.92 -2.83 17.61
CA PRO A 103 -13.79 -2.47 18.71
C PRO A 103 -13.92 -0.95 18.80
N THR A 104 -15.12 -0.49 19.08
CA THR A 104 -15.39 0.96 19.25
C THR A 104 -14.68 1.47 20.51
N THR A 105 -14.08 2.65 20.42
CA THR A 105 -13.46 3.31 21.56
C THR A 105 -14.53 3.62 22.61
N GLY A 106 -14.58 2.86 23.68
CA GLY A 106 -15.59 3.00 24.74
C GLY A 106 -16.04 1.68 25.35
N ASP A 107 -15.52 0.57 24.86
CA ASP A 107 -15.74 -0.73 25.50
C ASP A 107 -14.96 -0.77 26.83
N PRO A 108 -15.65 -0.76 28.00
CA PRO A 108 -15.00 -0.67 29.30
C PRO A 108 -14.16 -1.91 29.67
N ASP A 109 -14.30 -3.01 28.94
CA ASP A 109 -13.57 -4.26 29.17
C ASP A 109 -12.15 -4.27 28.55
N LEU A 110 -11.80 -3.25 27.76
CA LEU A 110 -10.47 -3.11 27.17
C LEU A 110 -9.66 -2.11 28.00
N GLY A 111 -8.70 -2.60 28.78
CA GLY A 111 -7.78 -1.77 29.57
C GLY A 111 -7.16 -0.64 28.73
N VAL A 112 -7.20 0.57 29.25
CA VAL A 112 -7.05 1.85 28.52
C VAL A 112 -5.70 2.08 27.81
N GLU A 113 -4.65 1.32 28.12
CA GLU A 113 -3.31 1.55 27.53
C GLU A 113 -2.91 0.60 26.40
N ASP A 114 -3.50 -0.59 26.30
CA ASP A 114 -3.05 -1.63 25.34
C ASP A 114 -3.92 -1.71 24.08
N THR A 115 -5.08 -1.03 24.06
CA THR A 115 -6.05 -1.07 22.94
C THR A 115 -5.58 -0.42 21.64
N ARG A 116 -4.47 0.32 21.68
CA ARG A 116 -3.93 1.00 20.50
C ARG A 116 -2.95 0.16 19.70
N ARG A 117 -2.52 -0.97 20.22
CA ARG A 117 -1.61 -1.88 19.52
C ARG A 117 -2.33 -3.17 19.19
N LEU A 118 -2.24 -3.54 17.94
CA LEU A 118 -2.89 -4.72 17.40
C LEU A 118 -1.88 -5.56 16.63
N ASP A 119 -1.88 -6.86 16.89
CA ASP A 119 -1.09 -7.81 16.12
C ASP A 119 -2.00 -8.47 15.09
N VAL A 120 -1.68 -8.26 13.81
CA VAL A 120 -2.36 -8.91 12.69
C VAL A 120 -1.46 -10.01 12.15
N VAL A 121 -2.00 -11.21 12.06
CA VAL A 121 -1.29 -12.38 11.55
C VAL A 121 -1.79 -12.71 10.16
N GLN A 122 -0.86 -12.80 9.19
CA GLN A 122 -1.14 -13.30 7.84
C GLN A 122 -0.24 -14.51 7.58
N THR A 123 -0.75 -15.49 6.87
CA THR A 123 -0.01 -16.71 6.51
C THR A 123 0.16 -16.80 5.00
N TRP A 124 1.33 -17.27 4.59
CA TRP A 124 1.64 -17.56 3.20
C TRP A 124 2.10 -19.00 3.04
N ASP A 125 1.47 -19.71 2.15
CA ASP A 125 1.70 -21.13 1.86
C ASP A 125 2.88 -21.40 0.90
N GLY A 126 3.60 -20.37 0.49
CA GLY A 126 4.69 -20.49 -0.48
C GLY A 126 4.22 -20.64 -1.93
N THR A 127 2.97 -20.27 -2.22
CA THR A 127 2.47 -20.24 -3.60
C THR A 127 2.28 -18.82 -4.12
N ASP A 128 2.34 -18.67 -5.44
CA ASP A 128 1.97 -17.43 -6.13
C ASP A 128 0.44 -17.31 -6.30
N ASN A 129 -0.04 -16.22 -6.93
CA ASN A 129 -1.47 -16.04 -7.21
C ASN A 129 -2.06 -17.09 -8.17
N ASN A 130 -1.23 -17.86 -8.88
CA ASN A 130 -1.64 -18.94 -9.75
C ASN A 130 -1.56 -20.32 -9.07
N ALA A 131 -1.41 -20.34 -7.73
CA ALA A 131 -1.23 -21.54 -6.92
C ALA A 131 0.00 -22.39 -7.31
N ARG A 132 1.03 -21.77 -7.90
CA ARG A 132 2.31 -22.44 -8.21
C ARG A 132 3.26 -22.22 -7.06
N VAL A 133 3.94 -23.30 -6.64
CA VAL A 133 5.00 -23.20 -5.62
C VAL A 133 6.10 -22.28 -6.13
N VAL A 134 6.50 -21.36 -5.27
CA VAL A 134 7.53 -20.38 -5.62
C VAL A 134 8.92 -21.02 -5.68
N VAL A 135 9.79 -20.48 -6.52
CA VAL A 135 11.17 -20.93 -6.64
C VAL A 135 12.04 -20.34 -5.53
N GLN A 136 13.16 -20.99 -5.23
CA GLN A 136 14.15 -20.46 -4.29
C GLN A 136 14.66 -19.09 -4.72
N GLY A 137 14.95 -18.21 -3.77
CA GLY A 137 15.47 -16.87 -4.03
C GLY A 137 15.06 -15.86 -2.98
N MET A 138 15.41 -14.61 -3.25
CA MET A 138 14.99 -13.47 -2.43
C MET A 138 13.59 -13.00 -2.83
N TYR A 139 12.78 -12.73 -1.83
CA TYR A 139 11.43 -12.19 -1.97
C TYR A 139 11.30 -10.91 -1.19
N ASP A 140 10.69 -9.93 -1.82
CA ASP A 140 10.33 -8.67 -1.19
C ASP A 140 8.89 -8.73 -0.69
N TYR A 141 8.61 -8.15 0.47
CA TYR A 141 7.25 -7.92 0.92
C TYR A 141 6.98 -6.43 1.09
N GLN A 142 5.73 -6.03 0.83
CA GLN A 142 5.23 -4.69 1.07
C GLN A 142 3.90 -4.77 1.79
N VAL A 143 3.87 -4.30 3.03
CA VAL A 143 2.65 -4.24 3.84
C VAL A 143 2.02 -2.87 3.74
N GLN A 144 0.71 -2.83 3.55
CA GLN A 144 -0.13 -1.65 3.60
C GLN A 144 -1.27 -1.88 4.59
N VAL A 145 -1.52 -0.89 5.45
CA VAL A 145 -2.61 -0.89 6.41
C VAL A 145 -3.49 0.32 6.17
N LYS A 146 -4.80 0.09 6.14
CA LYS A 146 -5.81 1.13 5.97
C LYS A 146 -6.86 1.01 7.07
N LEU A 147 -7.26 2.14 7.61
CA LEU A 147 -8.46 2.26 8.42
C LEU A 147 -9.61 2.71 7.52
N MET A 148 -10.66 1.94 7.48
CA MET A 148 -11.84 2.17 6.66
C MET A 148 -13.06 2.32 7.56
N VAL A 149 -14.08 3.00 7.09
CA VAL A 149 -15.37 3.15 7.77
C VAL A 149 -16.45 2.82 6.77
N LEU A 150 -17.48 2.14 7.21
CA LEU A 150 -18.64 1.89 6.37
C LEU A 150 -19.41 3.22 6.17
N ASN A 151 -19.73 3.54 4.93
CA ASN A 151 -20.60 4.67 4.62
C ASN A 151 -22.06 4.28 4.82
N LYS A 152 -22.98 5.23 4.64
CA LYS A 152 -24.43 5.00 4.77
C LYS A 152 -24.97 3.90 3.85
N SER A 153 -24.28 3.59 2.77
CA SER A 153 -24.63 2.51 1.84
C SER A 153 -23.95 1.17 2.17
N GLY A 154 -23.23 1.07 3.30
CA GLY A 154 -22.49 -0.12 3.70
C GLY A 154 -21.18 -0.33 2.95
N SER A 155 -20.77 0.61 2.11
CA SER A 155 -19.49 0.50 1.35
C SER A 155 -18.33 1.03 2.17
N PRO A 156 -17.18 0.32 2.20
CA PRO A 156 -16.01 0.75 2.96
C PRO A 156 -15.30 1.94 2.28
N VAL A 157 -15.05 2.99 3.06
CA VAL A 157 -14.33 4.20 2.63
C VAL A 157 -13.06 4.35 3.46
N THR A 158 -11.91 4.48 2.79
CA THR A 158 -10.63 4.69 3.47
C THR A 158 -10.60 6.05 4.17
N ARG A 159 -10.32 6.06 5.47
CA ARG A 159 -10.15 7.27 6.28
C ARG A 159 -8.68 7.58 6.53
N LEU A 160 -7.89 6.57 6.87
CA LEU A 160 -6.45 6.70 7.11
C LEU A 160 -5.71 5.59 6.37
N SER A 161 -4.47 5.87 6.01
CA SER A 161 -3.55 4.89 5.45
C SER A 161 -2.20 5.05 6.12
N ALA A 162 -1.66 3.96 6.64
CA ALA A 162 -0.31 3.94 7.16
C ALA A 162 0.72 4.04 6.03
N TRP A 163 1.92 4.52 6.35
CA TRP A 163 3.03 4.39 5.42
C TRP A 163 3.36 2.92 5.20
N LYS A 164 3.59 2.58 3.95
CA LYS A 164 3.93 1.20 3.58
C LYS A 164 5.23 0.76 4.24
N LYS A 165 5.21 -0.43 4.85
CA LYS A 165 6.42 -1.07 5.38
C LYS A 165 6.90 -2.12 4.39
N ARG A 166 8.21 -2.15 4.15
CA ARG A 166 8.84 -3.08 3.21
C ARG A 166 9.96 -3.84 3.90
N GLY A 167 10.23 -5.02 3.42
CA GLY A 167 11.35 -5.84 3.81
C GLY A 167 11.51 -6.98 2.82
N ASN A 168 12.44 -7.87 3.12
CA ASN A 168 12.72 -9.04 2.31
C ASN A 168 12.95 -10.26 3.19
N PHE A 169 12.92 -11.43 2.56
CA PHE A 169 13.26 -12.70 3.18
C PHE A 169 13.72 -13.69 2.11
N GLU A 170 14.47 -14.69 2.55
CA GLU A 170 14.96 -15.76 1.69
C GLU A 170 14.00 -16.94 1.68
N VAL A 171 13.71 -17.44 0.47
CA VAL A 171 13.01 -18.71 0.24
C VAL A 171 14.07 -19.72 -0.21
N LYS A 172 14.19 -20.84 0.52
CA LYS A 172 15.07 -21.97 0.16
C LYS A 172 14.27 -23.04 -0.56
N GLY A 173 14.93 -23.71 -1.50
CA GLY A 173 14.35 -24.88 -2.14
C GLY A 173 14.16 -26.02 -1.15
N GLN A 174 13.16 -26.85 -1.39
CA GLN A 174 13.00 -28.08 -0.64
C GLN A 174 14.22 -28.97 -0.91
N PRO A 175 14.90 -29.52 0.11
CA PRO A 175 15.96 -30.48 -0.14
C PRO A 175 15.38 -31.64 -0.95
N PRO A 176 16.14 -32.22 -1.90
CA PRO A 176 15.67 -33.40 -2.62
C PRO A 176 15.27 -34.45 -1.59
N SER A 177 14.04 -34.93 -1.69
CA SER A 177 13.58 -36.06 -0.87
C SER A 177 14.52 -37.21 -1.18
N GLY A 178 15.37 -37.55 -0.20
CA GLY A 178 16.28 -38.68 -0.33
C GLY A 178 15.44 -39.92 -0.69
N SER A 179 15.72 -40.49 -1.84
CA SER A 179 15.31 -41.87 -2.15
C SER A 179 16.17 -42.77 -1.31
N ASP A 180 15.66 -43.22 -0.18
CA ASP A 180 16.13 -44.43 0.50
C ASP A 180 15.75 -45.67 -0.31
#